data_30d7e99e9b3fbdd9c6bc36e160b6599e
#
_entry.id   30d7e99e9b3fbdd9c6bc36e160b6599e
#
_cell.length_a   1.000
_cell.length_b   1.000
_cell.length_c   1.000
_cell.angle_alpha   90.00
_cell.angle_beta   90.00
_cell.angle_gamma   90.00
#
_symmetry.space_group_name_H-M   'P 1'
#
loop_
_entity.id
_entity.type
_entity.pdbx_description
1 polymer ?
#
loop_
_entity_poly.entity_id
_entity_poly.type
_entity_poly.pdbx_seq_one_letter_code
_entity_poly.pdbx_strand_id
1 'polypeptide(L)'
;MQRTSSLGGSAQFSDKDISGTEDCLYLDIISPSKKSNELLPVMFWIHGGGNTSGLKDLYDFSKLVKKHNVIVIRINYRLGPFGWFTHPAIQDLQEGLDKTSNFGTLDIIAALEWVKENISLFGGNSENITIFGESAGGHNVLSLLVSNQAKGLFNKAISMSGYTETILPQDAYKPKNKSNTSSYSSWEVVNKIIKDKSYKKEQNSFSNQEIRSILYSLDEEEFYKIYSERESYEEIPLLTADGLVIPSVGLRKALGEKQYVNNVPTILGSNRDEVKIWLAFSEYLVDVDYSISGSLFNLPKV
;
A
#
# COMPACT_ATOMS: atom_id res chain seq x y z
N MET A 1 2.19 2.51 11.38
CA MET A 1 2.04 3.99 11.59
C MET A 1 1.32 4.61 10.41
N GLN A 2 0.41 5.52 10.66
CA GLN A 2 -0.34 6.29 9.66
C GLN A 2 -0.82 7.61 10.25
N ARG A 3 -1.20 8.57 9.40
CA ARG A 3 -1.89 9.78 9.87
C ARG A 3 -3.40 9.55 9.93
N THR A 4 -4.04 10.04 10.98
CA THR A 4 -5.47 9.84 11.24
C THR A 4 -6.37 10.84 10.51
N SER A 5 -5.83 11.96 10.04
CA SER A 5 -6.58 13.08 9.42
C SER A 5 -6.60 13.06 7.88
N SER A 6 -6.43 11.92 7.24
CA SER A 6 -6.07 11.82 5.82
C SER A 6 -7.20 11.83 4.81
N LEU A 7 -8.37 12.36 5.10
CA LEU A 7 -9.36 12.62 4.05
C LEU A 7 -9.40 14.10 3.69
N GLY A 8 -8.40 14.53 2.90
CA GLY A 8 -8.44 15.75 2.09
C GLY A 8 -8.36 17.07 2.87
N GLY A 9 -7.31 17.81 2.65
CA GLY A 9 -7.16 19.19 3.03
C GLY A 9 -5.77 19.49 3.59
N SER A 10 -5.21 20.61 3.24
CA SER A 10 -3.97 21.22 3.72
C SER A 10 -4.02 21.63 5.21
N ALA A 11 -4.69 20.85 6.05
CA ALA A 11 -4.67 21.07 7.49
C ALA A 11 -3.23 20.89 8.00
N GLN A 12 -2.73 21.84 8.74
CA GLN A 12 -1.47 21.71 9.47
C GLN A 12 -1.56 20.46 10.35
N PHE A 13 -0.80 19.44 10.01
CA PHE A 13 -0.76 18.19 10.75
C PHE A 13 -0.08 18.43 12.11
N SER A 14 -0.72 18.00 13.19
CA SER A 14 -0.10 17.95 14.51
C SER A 14 0.52 16.57 14.77
N ASP A 15 1.46 16.49 15.70
CA ASP A 15 2.05 15.22 16.13
C ASP A 15 1.01 14.25 16.72
N LYS A 16 -0.14 14.76 17.15
CA LYS A 16 -1.28 13.99 17.68
C LYS A 16 -2.04 13.21 16.59
N ASP A 17 -1.74 13.46 15.31
CA ASP A 17 -2.42 12.83 14.19
C ASP A 17 -1.73 11.55 13.71
N ILE A 18 -0.67 11.11 14.39
CA ILE A 18 0.03 9.85 14.09
C ILE A 18 -0.54 8.74 14.98
N SER A 19 -0.84 7.59 14.40
CA SER A 19 -1.34 6.41 15.11
C SER A 19 -0.83 5.11 14.50
N GLY A 20 -0.90 4.03 15.28
CA GLY A 20 -0.47 2.69 14.89
C GLY A 20 0.77 2.24 15.65
N THR A 21 1.16 1.00 15.45
CA THR A 21 2.33 0.34 16.04
C THR A 21 3.01 -0.53 14.99
N GLU A 22 4.25 -0.96 15.23
CA GLU A 22 4.92 -1.96 14.38
C GLU A 22 4.24 -3.33 14.47
N ASP A 23 3.76 -3.72 15.65
CA ASP A 23 2.93 -4.91 15.80
C ASP A 23 1.53 -4.66 15.23
N CYS A 24 1.39 -4.80 13.91
CA CYS A 24 0.18 -4.44 13.16
C CYS A 24 -0.31 -5.53 12.20
N LEU A 25 0.41 -6.63 12.03
CA LEU A 25 0.09 -7.67 11.05
C LEU A 25 -0.94 -8.65 11.62
N TYR A 26 -2.20 -8.27 11.54
CA TYR A 26 -3.36 -9.04 12.02
C TYR A 26 -4.33 -9.31 10.90
N LEU A 27 -5.05 -10.40 11.02
CA LEU A 27 -6.20 -10.73 10.17
C LEU A 27 -7.41 -11.11 11.02
N ASP A 28 -8.60 -10.93 10.46
CA ASP A 28 -9.86 -11.43 11.00
C ASP A 28 -10.50 -12.42 10.04
N ILE A 29 -11.16 -13.41 10.61
CA ILE A 29 -11.96 -14.38 9.89
C ILE A 29 -13.42 -14.14 10.24
N ILE A 30 -14.22 -13.73 9.27
CA ILE A 30 -15.67 -13.52 9.40
C ILE A 30 -16.37 -14.69 8.71
N SER A 31 -17.01 -15.54 9.50
CA SER A 31 -17.70 -16.73 9.00
C SER A 31 -19.18 -16.73 9.34
N PRO A 32 -20.04 -17.44 8.59
CA PRO A 32 -21.45 -17.62 8.95
C PRO A 32 -21.58 -18.33 10.31
N SER A 33 -22.56 -17.91 11.12
CA SER A 33 -22.83 -18.54 12.40
C SER A 33 -23.35 -19.98 12.29
N LYS A 34 -23.99 -20.31 11.16
CA LYS A 34 -24.47 -21.67 10.89
C LYS A 34 -23.35 -22.48 10.24
N LYS A 35 -22.96 -23.59 10.88
CA LYS A 35 -21.99 -24.52 10.29
C LYS A 35 -22.53 -25.10 8.99
N SER A 36 -21.69 -25.12 7.96
CA SER A 36 -21.90 -25.85 6.72
C SER A 36 -21.23 -27.22 6.79
N ASN A 37 -21.82 -28.21 6.11
CA ASN A 37 -21.18 -29.51 5.91
C ASN A 37 -20.15 -29.48 4.79
N GLU A 38 -20.15 -28.41 3.97
CA GLU A 38 -19.22 -28.20 2.87
C GLU A 38 -18.31 -27.01 3.21
N LEU A 39 -17.08 -27.07 2.71
CA LEU A 39 -16.14 -25.95 2.83
C LEU A 39 -16.63 -24.76 2.00
N LEU A 40 -16.63 -23.57 2.62
CA LEU A 40 -17.15 -22.36 2.04
C LEU A 40 -16.13 -21.63 1.17
N PRO A 41 -16.58 -20.92 0.11
CA PRO A 41 -15.71 -20.00 -0.63
C PRO A 41 -15.11 -18.95 0.30
N VAL A 42 -13.85 -18.60 0.05
CA VAL A 42 -13.10 -17.61 0.84
C VAL A 42 -12.91 -16.34 0.01
N MET A 43 -13.22 -15.20 0.60
CA MET A 43 -12.97 -13.88 0.03
C MET A 43 -11.92 -13.15 0.89
N PHE A 44 -10.80 -12.81 0.31
CA PHE A 44 -9.66 -12.19 0.98
C PHE A 44 -9.59 -10.71 0.64
N TRP A 45 -9.94 -9.86 1.62
CA TRP A 45 -10.03 -8.41 1.47
C TRP A 45 -8.70 -7.71 1.73
N ILE A 46 -8.33 -6.85 0.78
CA ILE A 46 -7.18 -5.95 0.87
C ILE A 46 -7.73 -4.52 0.85
N HIS A 47 -7.57 -3.79 1.96
CA HIS A 47 -8.11 -2.44 2.09
C HIS A 47 -7.36 -1.42 1.22
N GLY A 48 -8.03 -0.31 0.89
CA GLY A 48 -7.43 0.85 0.23
C GLY A 48 -6.79 1.84 1.20
N GLY A 49 -6.62 3.07 0.76
CA GLY A 49 -6.02 4.16 1.53
C GLY A 49 -4.63 4.55 1.03
N GLY A 50 -4.38 4.47 -0.28
CA GLY A 50 -3.15 4.93 -0.93
C GLY A 50 -1.89 4.18 -0.50
N ASN A 51 -2.02 2.99 0.12
CA ASN A 51 -0.92 2.27 0.79
C ASN A 51 -0.24 3.07 1.91
N THR A 52 -0.80 4.19 2.33
CA THR A 52 -0.27 5.07 3.39
C THR A 52 -1.18 5.14 4.62
N SER A 53 -2.44 4.77 4.46
CA SER A 53 -3.44 4.74 5.51
C SER A 53 -4.39 3.58 5.30
N GLY A 54 -5.27 3.35 6.28
CA GLY A 54 -6.29 2.29 6.20
C GLY A 54 -6.16 1.27 7.34
N LEU A 55 -7.22 0.51 7.49
CA LEU A 55 -7.34 -0.47 8.56
C LEU A 55 -8.39 -1.51 8.18
N LYS A 56 -8.13 -2.79 8.47
CA LYS A 56 -9.07 -3.89 8.22
C LYS A 56 -10.44 -3.66 8.86
N ASP A 57 -10.47 -3.01 10.02
CA ASP A 57 -11.69 -2.82 10.84
C ASP A 57 -12.66 -1.77 10.29
N LEU A 58 -12.26 -1.00 9.27
CA LEU A 58 -13.13 -0.04 8.60
C LEU A 58 -14.25 -0.70 7.76
N TYR A 59 -14.15 -2.00 7.51
CA TYR A 59 -15.06 -2.72 6.61
C TYR A 59 -15.81 -3.82 7.35
N ASP A 60 -17.13 -3.70 7.41
CA ASP A 60 -18.03 -4.75 7.95
C ASP A 60 -18.59 -5.62 6.82
N PHE A 61 -18.13 -6.86 6.74
CA PHE A 61 -18.58 -7.85 5.78
C PHE A 61 -19.65 -8.79 6.31
N SER A 62 -20.21 -8.56 7.50
CA SER A 62 -21.19 -9.44 8.14
C SER A 62 -22.43 -9.70 7.26
N LYS A 63 -22.90 -8.68 6.52
CA LYS A 63 -24.03 -8.83 5.59
C LYS A 63 -23.67 -9.71 4.39
N LEU A 64 -22.46 -9.55 3.83
CA LEU A 64 -21.98 -10.35 2.70
C LEU A 64 -21.88 -11.83 3.12
N VAL A 65 -21.21 -12.08 4.24
CA VAL A 65 -21.01 -13.40 4.83
C VAL A 65 -22.37 -14.10 5.08
N LYS A 66 -23.28 -13.41 5.75
CA LYS A 66 -24.62 -13.97 6.07
C LYS A 66 -25.46 -14.25 4.83
N LYS A 67 -25.44 -13.35 3.84
CA LYS A 67 -26.29 -13.43 2.65
C LYS A 67 -25.81 -14.48 1.64
N HIS A 68 -24.49 -14.62 1.49
CA HIS A 68 -23.91 -15.43 0.42
C HIS A 68 -23.20 -16.69 0.90
N ASN A 69 -23.22 -16.95 2.21
CA ASN A 69 -22.61 -18.14 2.81
C ASN A 69 -21.12 -18.30 2.39
N VAL A 70 -20.35 -17.24 2.55
CA VAL A 70 -18.91 -17.18 2.26
C VAL A 70 -18.14 -16.84 3.53
N ILE A 71 -16.84 -17.14 3.57
CA ILE A 71 -15.94 -16.64 4.59
C ILE A 71 -15.23 -15.41 4.04
N VAL A 72 -15.14 -14.34 4.83
CA VAL A 72 -14.35 -13.17 4.49
C VAL A 72 -13.16 -13.05 5.43
N ILE A 73 -11.98 -12.94 4.85
CA ILE A 73 -10.75 -12.58 5.55
C ILE A 73 -10.48 -11.11 5.29
N ARG A 74 -10.17 -10.33 6.32
CA ARG A 74 -9.70 -8.96 6.18
C ARG A 74 -8.37 -8.81 6.91
N ILE A 75 -7.44 -8.13 6.30
CA ILE A 75 -6.05 -8.05 6.76
C ILE A 75 -5.60 -6.62 6.99
N ASN A 76 -4.63 -6.44 7.87
CA ASN A 76 -3.72 -5.32 7.86
C ASN A 76 -2.43 -5.71 7.14
N TYR A 77 -1.75 -4.73 6.59
CA TYR A 77 -0.42 -4.83 5.99
C TYR A 77 0.36 -3.54 6.32
N ARG A 78 1.68 -3.60 6.31
CA ARG A 78 2.51 -2.41 6.60
C ARG A 78 2.25 -1.32 5.58
N LEU A 79 2.16 -0.08 6.05
CA LEU A 79 1.79 1.10 5.29
C LEU A 79 2.98 2.07 5.15
N GLY A 80 2.92 2.89 4.11
CA GLY A 80 3.90 3.94 3.87
C GLY A 80 5.34 3.41 3.84
N PRO A 81 6.27 4.06 4.56
CA PRO A 81 7.67 3.68 4.53
C PRO A 81 7.97 2.35 5.22
N PHE A 82 7.08 1.84 6.07
CA PHE A 82 7.27 0.52 6.68
C PHE A 82 6.91 -0.61 5.72
N GLY A 83 6.04 -0.34 4.75
CA GLY A 83 5.68 -1.29 3.69
C GLY A 83 6.53 -1.14 2.43
N TRP A 84 6.97 0.08 2.12
CA TRP A 84 7.68 0.39 0.88
C TRP A 84 8.74 1.47 1.09
N PHE A 85 9.97 1.09 1.30
CA PHE A 85 11.10 2.00 1.44
C PHE A 85 12.32 1.50 0.68
N THR A 86 12.70 2.22 -0.35
CA THR A 86 13.79 1.84 -1.25
C THR A 86 15.05 2.65 -0.95
N HIS A 87 16.02 2.04 -0.28
CA HIS A 87 17.31 2.67 -0.02
C HIS A 87 18.43 1.62 -0.03
N PRO A 88 19.57 1.83 -0.74
CA PRO A 88 20.67 0.86 -0.81
C PRO A 88 21.16 0.38 0.56
N ALA A 89 21.17 1.25 1.57
CA ALA A 89 21.51 0.88 2.95
C ALA A 89 20.60 -0.17 3.58
N ILE A 90 19.39 -0.37 3.01
CA ILE A 90 18.47 -1.44 3.44
C ILE A 90 18.65 -2.64 2.50
N GLN A 91 18.43 -2.48 1.19
CA GLN A 91 18.34 -3.58 0.24
C GLN A 91 19.69 -4.24 -0.07
N ASP A 92 20.78 -3.47 -0.25
CA ASP A 92 22.08 -4.03 -0.64
C ASP A 92 22.74 -4.88 0.44
N LEU A 93 22.33 -4.70 1.69
CA LEU A 93 22.84 -5.46 2.85
C LEU A 93 21.97 -6.70 3.18
N GLN A 94 21.00 -7.03 2.34
CA GLN A 94 20.12 -8.17 2.50
C GLN A 94 20.35 -9.23 1.42
N GLU A 95 19.73 -10.40 1.57
CA GLU A 95 19.78 -11.51 0.62
C GLU A 95 18.38 -11.98 0.22
N GLY A 96 18.27 -12.65 -0.92
CA GLY A 96 17.02 -13.23 -1.38
C GLY A 96 15.89 -12.21 -1.51
N LEU A 97 14.72 -12.55 -1.01
CA LEU A 97 13.53 -11.70 -1.05
C LEU A 97 13.65 -10.45 -0.15
N ASP A 98 14.49 -10.48 0.88
CA ASP A 98 14.69 -9.34 1.77
C ASP A 98 15.38 -8.15 1.08
N LYS A 99 15.92 -8.35 -0.14
CA LYS A 99 16.38 -7.27 -1.02
C LYS A 99 15.24 -6.43 -1.62
N THR A 100 14.00 -6.88 -1.50
CA THR A 100 12.86 -6.10 -1.98
C THR A 100 12.69 -4.81 -1.18
N SER A 101 12.01 -3.83 -1.76
CA SER A 101 11.39 -2.72 -1.05
C SER A 101 9.87 -2.89 -0.91
N ASN A 102 9.29 -3.99 -1.45
CA ASN A 102 7.85 -4.25 -1.47
C ASN A 102 7.41 -5.08 -0.25
N PHE A 103 7.80 -4.68 0.97
CA PHE A 103 7.49 -5.41 2.19
C PHE A 103 6.00 -5.46 2.49
N GLY A 104 5.24 -4.40 2.21
CA GLY A 104 3.79 -4.40 2.37
C GLY A 104 3.11 -5.41 1.43
N THR A 105 3.66 -5.61 0.22
CA THR A 105 3.18 -6.67 -0.68
C THR A 105 3.53 -8.06 -0.14
N LEU A 106 4.73 -8.23 0.46
CA LEU A 106 5.09 -9.49 1.12
C LEU A 106 4.21 -9.78 2.33
N ASP A 107 3.77 -8.78 3.09
CA ASP A 107 2.83 -8.97 4.20
C ASP A 107 1.49 -9.55 3.72
N ILE A 108 0.99 -9.06 2.59
CA ILE A 108 -0.24 -9.56 1.96
C ILE A 108 -0.04 -11.00 1.49
N ILE A 109 1.11 -11.32 0.90
CA ILE A 109 1.48 -12.67 0.47
C ILE A 109 1.55 -13.62 1.67
N ALA A 110 2.23 -13.24 2.74
CA ALA A 110 2.34 -14.03 3.96
C ALA A 110 0.95 -14.32 4.58
N ALA A 111 0.06 -13.33 4.59
CA ALA A 111 -1.32 -13.53 5.03
C ALA A 111 -2.08 -14.52 4.13
N LEU A 112 -1.87 -14.46 2.80
CA LEU A 112 -2.46 -15.42 1.86
C LEU A 112 -1.91 -16.84 2.05
N GLU A 113 -0.61 -16.99 2.29
CA GLU A 113 0.03 -18.27 2.62
C GLU A 113 -0.60 -18.88 3.87
N TRP A 114 -0.70 -18.07 4.92
CA TRP A 114 -1.35 -18.50 6.17
C TRP A 114 -2.80 -18.93 5.93
N VAL A 115 -3.58 -18.18 5.14
CA VAL A 115 -4.97 -18.52 4.80
C VAL A 115 -5.02 -19.80 3.98
N LYS A 116 -4.16 -19.98 2.99
CA LYS A 116 -4.07 -21.19 2.18
C LYS A 116 -3.85 -22.45 3.02
N GLU A 117 -3.02 -22.35 4.05
CA GLU A 117 -2.66 -23.47 4.93
C GLU A 117 -3.72 -23.74 5.99
N ASN A 118 -4.37 -22.71 6.54
CA ASN A 118 -5.14 -22.84 7.77
C ASN A 118 -6.65 -22.69 7.62
N ILE A 119 -7.15 -22.08 6.54
CA ILE A 119 -8.56 -21.69 6.45
C ILE A 119 -9.55 -22.86 6.46
N SER A 120 -9.10 -24.07 6.13
CA SER A 120 -9.91 -25.28 6.22
C SER A 120 -10.33 -25.61 7.67
N LEU A 121 -9.51 -25.24 8.65
CA LEU A 121 -9.83 -25.40 10.08
C LEU A 121 -10.99 -24.50 10.52
N PHE A 122 -11.26 -23.44 9.75
CA PHE A 122 -12.34 -22.48 9.97
C PHE A 122 -13.52 -22.71 9.01
N GLY A 123 -13.54 -23.83 8.27
CA GLY A 123 -14.60 -24.20 7.34
C GLY A 123 -14.48 -23.54 5.96
N GLY A 124 -13.35 -22.94 5.62
CA GLY A 124 -13.08 -22.34 4.31
C GLY A 124 -12.42 -23.31 3.34
N ASN A 125 -12.70 -23.13 2.05
CA ASN A 125 -12.12 -23.90 0.96
C ASN A 125 -10.84 -23.20 0.48
N SER A 126 -9.67 -23.73 0.83
CA SER A 126 -8.37 -23.22 0.39
C SER A 126 -8.16 -23.30 -1.14
N GLU A 127 -8.95 -24.11 -1.85
CA GLU A 127 -8.93 -24.19 -3.31
C GLU A 127 -9.96 -23.25 -3.98
N ASN A 128 -10.61 -22.38 -3.21
CA ASN A 128 -11.56 -21.40 -3.72
C ASN A 128 -11.40 -20.05 -3.02
N ILE A 129 -10.20 -19.46 -3.12
CA ILE A 129 -9.86 -18.16 -2.57
C ILE A 129 -10.00 -17.10 -3.66
N THR A 130 -10.77 -16.06 -3.38
CA THR A 130 -10.91 -14.86 -4.22
C THR A 130 -10.25 -13.68 -3.50
N ILE A 131 -9.18 -13.13 -4.04
CA ILE A 131 -8.61 -11.86 -3.56
C ILE A 131 -9.44 -10.71 -4.10
N PHE A 132 -9.74 -9.71 -3.25
CA PHE A 132 -10.44 -8.52 -3.70
C PHE A 132 -10.02 -7.29 -2.90
N GLY A 133 -10.04 -6.12 -3.56
CA GLY A 133 -9.61 -4.87 -2.95
C GLY A 133 -10.07 -3.66 -3.76
N GLU A 134 -10.10 -2.50 -3.09
CA GLU A 134 -10.50 -1.23 -3.69
C GLU A 134 -9.37 -0.21 -3.60
N SER A 135 -9.25 0.68 -4.61
CA SER A 135 -8.23 1.74 -4.65
C SER A 135 -6.82 1.14 -4.56
N ALA A 136 -6.01 1.53 -3.56
CA ALA A 136 -4.71 0.90 -3.30
C ALA A 136 -4.83 -0.61 -3.02
N GLY A 137 -5.94 -1.09 -2.43
CA GLY A 137 -6.23 -2.52 -2.31
C GLY A 137 -6.43 -3.18 -3.67
N GLY A 138 -7.10 -2.50 -4.61
CA GLY A 138 -7.20 -2.93 -6.00
C GLY A 138 -5.85 -2.95 -6.73
N HIS A 139 -4.99 -1.96 -6.47
CA HIS A 139 -3.59 -1.93 -6.93
C HIS A 139 -2.80 -3.14 -6.40
N ASN A 140 -2.95 -3.46 -5.11
CA ASN A 140 -2.31 -4.63 -4.50
C ASN A 140 -2.84 -5.94 -5.11
N VAL A 141 -4.15 -6.06 -5.41
CA VAL A 141 -4.68 -7.20 -6.16
C VAL A 141 -4.00 -7.35 -7.52
N LEU A 142 -3.84 -6.25 -8.27
CA LEU A 142 -3.13 -6.27 -9.56
C LEU A 142 -1.65 -6.66 -9.40
N SER A 143 -1.01 -6.23 -8.32
CA SER A 143 0.38 -6.59 -7.98
C SER A 143 0.53 -8.09 -7.73
N LEU A 144 -0.41 -8.69 -6.99
CA LEU A 144 -0.43 -10.14 -6.74
C LEU A 144 -0.66 -10.94 -8.03
N LEU A 145 -1.42 -10.41 -8.99
CA LEU A 145 -1.61 -11.06 -10.28
C LEU A 145 -0.31 -11.20 -11.08
N VAL A 146 0.70 -10.36 -10.84
CA VAL A 146 2.00 -10.45 -11.56
C VAL A 146 3.16 -10.91 -10.67
N SER A 147 2.93 -11.10 -9.38
CA SER A 147 3.96 -11.59 -8.47
C SER A 147 4.08 -13.11 -8.53
N ASN A 148 5.29 -13.59 -8.81
CA ASN A 148 5.58 -15.02 -8.72
C ASN A 148 5.44 -15.58 -7.30
N GLN A 149 5.66 -14.73 -6.29
CA GLN A 149 5.53 -15.10 -4.88
C GLN A 149 4.08 -15.41 -4.49
N ALA A 150 3.10 -14.83 -5.21
CA ALA A 150 1.68 -15.06 -4.97
C ALA A 150 1.07 -16.19 -5.81
N LYS A 151 1.88 -16.85 -6.64
CA LYS A 151 1.40 -17.89 -7.55
C LYS A 151 0.82 -19.09 -6.79
N GLY A 152 -0.43 -19.44 -7.13
CA GLY A 152 -1.14 -20.57 -6.52
C GLY A 152 -1.77 -20.30 -5.17
N LEU A 153 -1.61 -19.08 -4.61
CA LEU A 153 -2.20 -18.72 -3.33
C LEU A 153 -3.68 -18.32 -3.42
N PHE A 154 -4.16 -17.99 -4.62
CA PHE A 154 -5.54 -17.62 -4.87
C PHE A 154 -6.04 -18.17 -6.21
N ASN A 155 -7.35 -18.21 -6.38
CA ASN A 155 -8.03 -18.84 -7.52
C ASN A 155 -8.79 -17.82 -8.38
N LYS A 156 -9.11 -16.63 -7.84
CA LYS A 156 -9.85 -15.56 -8.50
C LYS A 156 -9.41 -14.20 -7.96
N ALA A 157 -9.62 -13.15 -8.75
CA ALA A 157 -9.26 -11.79 -8.36
C ALA A 157 -10.37 -10.78 -8.72
N ILE A 158 -10.56 -9.76 -7.87
CA ILE A 158 -11.43 -8.63 -8.14
C ILE A 158 -10.68 -7.36 -7.75
N SER A 159 -10.34 -6.53 -8.74
CA SER A 159 -9.74 -5.21 -8.51
C SER A 159 -10.77 -4.13 -8.78
N MET A 160 -11.09 -3.35 -7.76
CA MET A 160 -12.02 -2.22 -7.83
C MET A 160 -11.22 -0.92 -7.79
N SER A 161 -11.31 -0.12 -8.84
CA SER A 161 -10.60 1.16 -8.99
C SER A 161 -9.09 1.07 -8.71
N GLY A 162 -8.49 -0.06 -9.07
CA GLY A 162 -7.04 -0.28 -8.95
C GLY A 162 -6.27 0.46 -10.02
N TYR A 163 -5.09 0.93 -9.68
CA TYR A 163 -4.16 1.58 -10.60
C TYR A 163 -2.94 0.70 -10.87
N THR A 164 -2.09 1.08 -11.84
CA THR A 164 -1.02 0.20 -12.35
C THR A 164 0.37 0.84 -12.27
N GLU A 165 0.50 1.91 -11.52
CA GLU A 165 1.76 2.63 -11.36
C GLU A 165 2.74 1.82 -10.53
N THR A 166 3.99 1.80 -11.00
CA THR A 166 5.16 1.33 -10.25
C THR A 166 6.33 2.23 -10.63
N ILE A 167 7.27 2.39 -9.71
CA ILE A 167 8.50 3.15 -9.94
C ILE A 167 9.68 2.19 -10.00
N LEU A 168 10.73 2.55 -10.73
CA LEU A 168 11.98 1.79 -10.69
C LEU A 168 12.71 2.06 -9.35
N PRO A 169 13.37 1.05 -8.76
CA PRO A 169 14.08 1.24 -7.49
C PRO A 169 15.05 2.42 -7.49
N GLN A 170 15.79 2.60 -8.60
CA GLN A 170 16.71 3.72 -8.73
C GLN A 170 16.02 5.09 -8.72
N ASP A 171 14.78 5.19 -9.21
CA ASP A 171 14.04 6.45 -9.23
C ASP A 171 13.37 6.72 -7.88
N ALA A 172 12.98 5.65 -7.16
CA ALA A 172 12.50 5.74 -5.78
C ALA A 172 13.58 6.21 -4.80
N TYR A 173 14.85 5.92 -5.09
CA TYR A 173 15.98 6.27 -4.25
C TYR A 173 16.59 7.65 -4.57
N LYS A 174 16.70 8.03 -5.85
CA LYS A 174 17.45 9.21 -6.27
C LYS A 174 16.85 10.53 -5.79
N PRO A 175 17.70 11.52 -5.43
CA PRO A 175 17.21 12.86 -5.13
C PRO A 175 16.53 13.48 -6.35
N LYS A 176 15.57 14.36 -6.08
CA LYS A 176 14.86 15.13 -7.13
C LYS A 176 15.84 16.00 -7.89
N ASN A 177 15.84 15.85 -9.20
CA ASN A 177 16.56 16.75 -10.11
C ASN A 177 15.70 17.03 -11.35
N LYS A 178 16.18 17.87 -12.29
CA LYS A 178 15.42 18.25 -13.50
C LYS A 178 14.97 17.07 -14.37
N SER A 179 15.61 15.91 -14.27
CA SER A 179 15.30 14.70 -15.04
C SER A 179 14.53 13.66 -14.21
N ASN A 180 14.50 13.77 -12.88
CA ASN A 180 13.75 12.92 -11.97
C ASN A 180 12.52 13.68 -11.50
N THR A 181 11.33 13.24 -11.92
CA THR A 181 10.04 13.84 -11.57
C THR A 181 9.49 13.34 -10.23
N SER A 182 10.10 12.32 -9.63
CA SER A 182 9.74 11.88 -8.28
C SER A 182 10.04 13.01 -7.29
N SER A 183 9.02 13.50 -6.65
CA SER A 183 9.06 14.69 -5.82
C SER A 183 9.70 14.45 -4.47
N TYR A 184 9.71 13.21 -4.00
CA TYR A 184 10.29 12.85 -2.72
C TYR A 184 10.87 11.43 -2.77
N SER A 185 12.14 11.30 -2.58
CA SER A 185 12.85 10.01 -2.61
C SER A 185 13.34 9.61 -1.22
N SER A 186 13.63 8.34 -1.05
CA SER A 186 14.20 7.84 0.20
C SER A 186 15.59 8.45 0.49
N TRP A 187 16.33 8.90 -0.56
CA TRP A 187 17.56 9.65 -0.37
C TRP A 187 17.32 10.97 0.38
N GLU A 188 16.27 11.70 0.03
CA GLU A 188 15.92 12.96 0.68
C GLU A 188 15.44 12.75 2.11
N VAL A 189 14.68 11.67 2.39
CA VAL A 189 14.32 11.28 3.74
C VAL A 189 15.56 11.04 4.60
N VAL A 190 16.50 10.22 4.11
CA VAL A 190 17.74 9.92 4.84
C VAL A 190 18.59 11.17 5.03
N ASN A 191 18.67 12.04 4.00
CA ASN A 191 19.43 13.30 4.09
C ASN A 191 18.82 14.24 5.15
N LYS A 192 17.48 14.27 5.27
CA LYS A 192 16.80 15.02 6.33
C LYS A 192 17.13 14.44 7.71
N ILE A 193 17.05 13.12 7.89
CA ILE A 193 17.42 12.44 9.14
C ILE A 193 18.83 12.80 9.56
N ILE A 194 19.79 12.73 8.64
CA ILE A 194 21.20 13.06 8.91
C ILE A 194 21.35 14.50 9.38
N LYS A 195 20.64 15.45 8.75
CA LYS A 195 20.65 16.86 9.14
C LYS A 195 20.01 17.10 10.50
N ASP A 196 18.85 16.54 10.74
CA ASP A 196 18.11 16.73 11.99
C ASP A 196 18.86 16.15 13.20
N LYS A 197 19.57 15.04 12.99
CA LYS A 197 20.47 14.45 14.00
C LYS A 197 21.83 15.18 14.12
N SER A 198 22.03 16.28 13.40
CA SER A 198 23.24 17.11 13.44
C SER A 198 24.55 16.37 13.16
N TYR A 199 24.53 15.37 12.30
CA TYR A 199 25.74 14.73 11.85
C TYR A 199 26.59 15.72 11.03
N LYS A 200 27.91 15.77 11.29
CA LYS A 200 28.86 16.68 10.62
C LYS A 200 29.24 16.24 9.20
N LYS A 201 28.78 15.09 8.75
CA LYS A 201 29.11 14.54 7.43
C LYS A 201 27.86 14.65 6.51
N GLU A 202 28.12 14.85 5.22
CA GLU A 202 27.07 14.72 4.20
C GLU A 202 26.70 13.25 3.96
N GLN A 203 25.48 12.97 3.53
CA GLN A 203 24.97 11.61 3.30
C GLN A 203 25.92 10.78 2.44
N ASN A 204 26.45 11.33 1.35
CA ASN A 204 27.36 10.63 0.44
C ASN A 204 28.69 10.19 1.07
N SER A 205 29.01 10.68 2.27
CA SER A 205 30.20 10.31 3.03
C SER A 205 29.98 9.17 4.00
N PHE A 206 28.73 8.66 4.11
CA PHE A 206 28.38 7.51 4.92
C PHE A 206 28.38 6.24 4.07
N SER A 207 28.85 5.15 4.64
CA SER A 207 28.65 3.82 4.08
C SER A 207 27.18 3.38 4.26
N ASN A 208 26.73 2.41 3.46
CA ASN A 208 25.42 1.79 3.62
C ASN A 208 25.22 1.23 5.02
N GLN A 209 26.27 0.66 5.64
CA GLN A 209 26.21 0.13 7.00
C GLN A 209 25.96 1.23 8.05
N GLU A 210 26.63 2.39 7.92
CA GLU A 210 26.42 3.53 8.81
C GLU A 210 25.01 4.10 8.67
N ILE A 211 24.52 4.27 7.42
CA ILE A 211 23.16 4.74 7.17
C ILE A 211 22.13 3.76 7.74
N ARG A 212 22.32 2.44 7.53
CA ARG A 212 21.47 1.42 8.12
C ARG A 212 21.42 1.54 9.64
N SER A 213 22.55 1.70 10.28
CA SER A 213 22.65 1.86 11.74
C SER A 213 21.90 3.09 12.23
N ILE A 214 21.98 4.21 11.49
CA ILE A 214 21.23 5.43 11.77
C ILE A 214 19.72 5.16 11.66
N LEU A 215 19.25 4.55 10.57
CA LEU A 215 17.84 4.26 10.36
C LEU A 215 17.26 3.35 11.44
N TYR A 216 17.99 2.30 11.83
CA TYR A 216 17.57 1.37 12.88
C TYR A 216 17.72 1.93 14.31
N SER A 217 18.33 3.10 14.48
CA SER A 217 18.41 3.78 15.78
C SER A 217 17.21 4.69 16.07
N LEU A 218 16.37 4.94 15.06
CA LEU A 218 15.14 5.71 15.20
C LEU A 218 14.03 4.80 15.74
N ASP A 219 13.16 5.35 16.57
CA ASP A 219 11.89 4.69 16.81
C ASP A 219 10.92 4.93 15.62
N GLU A 220 9.86 4.15 15.57
CA GLU A 220 8.92 4.16 14.46
C GLU A 220 8.17 5.49 14.31
N GLU A 221 7.89 6.17 15.42
CA GLU A 221 7.18 7.46 15.41
C GLU A 221 8.11 8.57 14.90
N GLU A 222 9.35 8.61 15.37
CA GLU A 222 10.37 9.56 14.91
C GLU A 222 10.62 9.41 13.41
N PHE A 223 10.81 8.19 12.94
CA PHE A 223 11.01 7.93 11.51
C PHE A 223 9.80 8.35 10.68
N TYR A 224 8.58 7.95 11.10
CA TYR A 224 7.37 8.28 10.38
C TYR A 224 7.10 9.79 10.37
N LYS A 225 7.42 10.51 11.44
CA LYS A 225 7.32 11.96 11.52
C LYS A 225 8.18 12.62 10.46
N ILE A 226 9.47 12.27 10.42
CA ILE A 226 10.42 12.82 9.43
C ILE A 226 9.96 12.50 8.00
N TYR A 227 9.53 11.26 7.76
CA TYR A 227 9.01 10.82 6.47
C TYR A 227 7.75 11.57 6.06
N SER A 228 6.87 11.89 6.99
CA SER A 228 5.57 12.51 6.73
C SER A 228 5.56 14.04 6.79
N GLU A 229 6.64 14.69 7.23
CA GLU A 229 6.82 16.13 7.19
C GLU A 229 7.07 16.61 5.76
N ARG A 230 6.00 16.93 5.04
CA ARG A 230 6.05 17.41 3.66
C ARG A 230 5.22 18.66 3.50
N GLU A 231 5.70 19.54 2.64
CA GLU A 231 4.97 20.74 2.23
C GLU A 231 3.91 20.48 1.16
N SER A 232 3.93 19.28 0.55
CA SER A 232 2.97 18.93 -0.51
C SER A 232 2.58 17.45 -0.43
N TYR A 233 1.42 17.10 -1.02
CA TYR A 233 0.96 15.72 -1.25
C TYR A 233 1.78 14.97 -2.31
N GLU A 234 3.05 15.31 -2.44
CA GLU A 234 3.90 14.66 -3.40
C GLU A 234 4.09 13.19 -3.03
N GLU A 235 3.83 12.34 -3.98
CA GLU A 235 3.74 10.91 -3.79
C GLU A 235 5.09 10.32 -3.40
N ILE A 236 5.10 9.58 -2.30
CA ILE A 236 6.20 8.72 -1.97
C ILE A 236 6.14 7.53 -2.92
N PRO A 237 7.27 7.16 -3.50
CA PRO A 237 7.36 5.92 -4.23
C PRO A 237 6.97 4.75 -3.32
N LEU A 238 5.89 4.08 -3.66
CA LEU A 238 5.40 2.91 -2.94
C LEU A 238 5.88 1.64 -3.65
N LEU A 239 5.06 1.07 -4.54
CA LEU A 239 5.44 -0.15 -5.23
C LEU A 239 6.60 0.10 -6.21
N THR A 240 7.63 -0.72 -6.09
CA THR A 240 8.77 -0.68 -7.00
C THR A 240 8.82 -1.91 -7.91
N ALA A 241 9.19 -1.68 -9.16
CA ALA A 241 9.47 -2.74 -10.13
C ALA A 241 10.87 -3.33 -9.87
N ASP A 242 11.01 -4.05 -8.76
CA ASP A 242 12.28 -4.54 -8.21
C ASP A 242 12.80 -5.84 -8.87
N GLY A 243 11.95 -6.51 -9.65
CA GLY A 243 12.29 -7.80 -10.28
C GLY A 243 12.25 -9.00 -9.32
N LEU A 244 11.95 -8.78 -8.03
CA LEU A 244 11.85 -9.82 -7.00
C LEU A 244 10.39 -10.14 -6.66
N VAL A 245 9.64 -9.12 -6.28
CA VAL A 245 8.20 -9.21 -5.94
C VAL A 245 7.37 -8.72 -7.10
N ILE A 246 7.72 -7.59 -7.69
CA ILE A 246 7.09 -7.02 -8.87
C ILE A 246 8.06 -7.13 -10.05
N PRO A 247 7.63 -7.64 -11.22
CA PRO A 247 8.50 -7.73 -12.38
C PRO A 247 9.18 -6.41 -12.75
N SER A 248 10.45 -6.44 -13.12
CA SER A 248 11.26 -5.26 -13.46
C SER A 248 10.72 -4.43 -14.62
N VAL A 249 9.82 -4.99 -15.42
CA VAL A 249 9.12 -4.29 -16.52
C VAL A 249 8.00 -3.38 -15.99
N GLY A 250 7.71 -3.43 -14.69
CA GLY A 250 6.63 -2.69 -14.04
C GLY A 250 5.26 -3.35 -14.18
N LEU A 251 4.36 -3.00 -13.25
CA LEU A 251 3.04 -3.61 -13.12
C LEU A 251 2.22 -3.48 -14.40
N ARG A 252 2.13 -2.29 -14.97
CA ARG A 252 1.32 -2.02 -16.16
C ARG A 252 1.73 -2.88 -17.36
N LYS A 253 3.03 -3.00 -17.61
CA LYS A 253 3.54 -3.81 -18.71
C LYS A 253 3.39 -5.30 -18.41
N ALA A 254 3.69 -5.72 -17.19
CA ALA A 254 3.57 -7.13 -16.77
C ALA A 254 2.14 -7.67 -16.93
N LEU A 255 1.11 -6.87 -16.59
CA LEU A 255 -0.30 -7.25 -16.78
C LEU A 255 -0.68 -7.47 -18.24
N GLY A 256 0.03 -6.88 -19.20
CA GLY A 256 -0.17 -7.08 -20.63
C GLY A 256 0.54 -8.33 -21.22
N GLU A 257 1.38 -9.01 -20.44
CA GLU A 257 2.22 -10.09 -20.94
C GLU A 257 1.92 -11.39 -20.16
N LYS A 258 1.41 -12.41 -20.85
CA LYS A 258 0.98 -13.71 -20.27
C LYS A 258 2.04 -14.38 -19.38
N GLN A 259 3.31 -14.18 -19.68
CA GLN A 259 4.42 -14.80 -18.94
C GLN A 259 4.54 -14.31 -17.49
N TYR A 260 3.99 -13.11 -17.17
CA TYR A 260 4.03 -12.55 -15.84
C TYR A 260 2.73 -12.75 -15.05
N VAL A 261 1.62 -13.06 -15.73
CA VAL A 261 0.31 -13.05 -15.09
C VAL A 261 -0.03 -14.42 -14.49
N ASN A 262 -0.40 -14.43 -13.24
CA ASN A 262 -1.08 -15.54 -12.58
C ASN A 262 -2.48 -15.68 -13.20
N ASN A 263 -2.64 -16.63 -14.12
CA ASN A 263 -3.82 -16.77 -14.95
C ASN A 263 -5.03 -17.30 -14.15
N VAL A 264 -5.79 -16.40 -13.57
CA VAL A 264 -7.03 -16.70 -12.83
C VAL A 264 -8.18 -15.84 -13.36
N PRO A 265 -9.44 -16.28 -13.23
CA PRO A 265 -10.60 -15.45 -13.52
C PRO A 265 -10.53 -14.13 -12.74
N THR A 266 -10.64 -13.02 -13.46
CA THR A 266 -10.44 -11.68 -12.88
C THR A 266 -11.59 -10.75 -13.27
N ILE A 267 -12.11 -10.00 -12.29
CA ILE A 267 -13.05 -8.89 -12.49
C ILE A 267 -12.28 -7.60 -12.26
N LEU A 268 -12.36 -6.68 -13.23
CA LEU A 268 -11.80 -5.33 -13.12
C LEU A 268 -12.95 -4.34 -13.17
N GLY A 269 -12.96 -3.39 -12.25
CA GLY A 269 -13.96 -2.34 -12.19
C GLY A 269 -13.34 -0.98 -11.94
N SER A 270 -13.97 0.06 -12.50
CA SER A 270 -13.67 1.45 -12.23
C SER A 270 -14.95 2.28 -12.24
N ASN A 271 -14.95 3.40 -11.53
CA ASN A 271 -16.04 4.36 -11.62
C ASN A 271 -15.90 5.20 -12.90
N ARG A 272 -17.01 5.76 -13.37
CA ARG A 272 -16.99 6.66 -14.55
C ARG A 272 -16.19 7.93 -14.26
N ASP A 273 -16.22 8.42 -13.05
CA ASP A 273 -15.72 9.73 -12.65
C ASP A 273 -14.65 9.63 -11.54
N GLU A 274 -13.70 8.68 -11.66
CA GLU A 274 -12.69 8.33 -10.65
C GLU A 274 -11.89 9.53 -10.13
N VAL A 275 -11.48 10.43 -11.04
CA VAL A 275 -10.57 11.53 -10.70
C VAL A 275 -11.30 12.73 -10.12
N LYS A 276 -12.60 12.86 -10.30
CA LYS A 276 -13.36 14.08 -9.91
C LYS A 276 -13.27 14.42 -8.42
N ILE A 277 -13.31 13.41 -7.55
CA ILE A 277 -13.19 13.65 -6.11
C ILE A 277 -11.84 14.24 -5.74
N TRP A 278 -10.77 13.79 -6.36
CA TRP A 278 -9.40 14.28 -6.13
C TRP A 278 -9.21 15.69 -6.68
N LEU A 279 -9.80 15.98 -7.84
CA LEU A 279 -9.79 17.32 -8.42
C LEU A 279 -10.56 18.31 -7.54
N ALA A 280 -11.60 17.87 -6.85
CA ALA A 280 -12.35 18.70 -5.92
C ALA A 280 -11.56 19.17 -4.69
N PHE A 281 -10.45 18.50 -4.36
CA PHE A 281 -9.53 18.89 -3.28
C PHE A 281 -8.28 19.61 -3.79
N SER A 282 -8.18 19.86 -5.09
CA SER A 282 -7.06 20.59 -5.68
C SER A 282 -7.31 22.09 -5.66
N GLU A 283 -6.57 22.83 -4.87
CA GLU A 283 -6.65 24.31 -4.82
C GLU A 283 -6.37 24.97 -6.19
N TYR A 284 -5.70 24.28 -7.08
CA TYR A 284 -5.46 24.75 -8.46
C TYR A 284 -6.71 24.69 -9.34
N LEU A 285 -7.63 23.77 -9.05
CA LEU A 285 -8.77 23.47 -9.90
C LEU A 285 -10.11 23.87 -9.29
N VAL A 286 -10.16 24.07 -7.97
CA VAL A 286 -11.39 24.34 -7.21
C VAL A 286 -11.14 25.45 -6.20
N ASP A 287 -11.91 26.53 -6.32
CA ASP A 287 -12.00 27.56 -5.28
C ASP A 287 -13.01 27.10 -4.24
N VAL A 288 -12.55 26.78 -3.02
CA VAL A 288 -13.42 26.30 -1.95
C VAL A 288 -13.81 27.47 -1.06
N ASP A 289 -15.06 27.89 -1.16
CA ASP A 289 -15.63 28.89 -0.24
C ASP A 289 -16.09 28.20 1.06
N TYR A 290 -15.34 28.41 2.15
CA TYR A 290 -15.64 27.90 3.48
C TYR A 290 -16.68 28.76 4.25
N SER A 291 -17.30 29.75 3.60
CA SER A 291 -18.37 30.52 4.25
C SER A 291 -19.63 29.68 4.44
N ILE A 292 -20.41 30.02 5.49
CA ILE A 292 -21.68 29.34 5.81
C ILE A 292 -22.69 29.43 4.65
N SER A 293 -22.55 30.43 3.77
CA SER A 293 -23.34 30.59 2.54
C SER A 293 -22.80 29.81 1.34
N GLY A 294 -21.57 29.31 1.43
CA GLY A 294 -20.87 28.60 0.36
C GLY A 294 -20.92 27.08 0.43
N SER A 295 -21.92 26.50 1.10
CA SER A 295 -22.06 25.03 1.21
C SER A 295 -22.37 24.29 -0.10
N LEU A 296 -22.21 24.94 -1.24
CA LEU A 296 -22.29 24.38 -2.58
C LEU A 296 -20.93 24.54 -3.27
N PHE A 297 -20.30 23.43 -3.57
CA PHE A 297 -19.11 23.38 -4.39
C PHE A 297 -19.38 24.03 -5.75
N ASN A 298 -18.79 25.19 -6.00
CA ASN A 298 -18.73 25.75 -7.35
C ASN A 298 -17.69 24.97 -8.13
N LEU A 299 -18.07 23.84 -8.69
CA LEU A 299 -17.24 23.14 -9.67
C LEU A 299 -17.07 24.05 -10.89
N PRO A 300 -15.85 24.28 -11.39
CA PRO A 300 -15.67 25.00 -12.63
C PRO A 300 -16.47 24.30 -13.73
N LYS A 301 -17.22 25.07 -14.49
CA LYS A 301 -17.85 24.57 -15.71
C LYS A 301 -16.72 24.27 -16.70
N VAL A 302 -16.39 22.99 -16.88
CA VAL A 302 -15.55 22.51 -17.98
C VAL A 302 -16.40 22.38 -19.22
#